data_53c4784cec4e08c5cfbaffaf802f2c7a
#
_entry.id   53c4784cec4e08c5cfbaffaf802f2c7a
#
_cell.length_a   1.000
_cell.length_b   1.000
_cell.length_c   1.000
_cell.angle_alpha   90.00
_cell.angle_beta   90.00
_cell.angle_gamma   90.00
#
_symmetry.space_group_name_H-M   'P 1'
#
loop_
_entity.id
_entity.type
_entity.pdbx_description
1 polymer ?
#
loop_
_entity_poly.entity_id
_entity_poly.type
_entity_poly.pdbx_seq_one_letter_code
_entity_poly.pdbx_strand_id
1 'polypeptide(L)'
;MIKKEFINSSSDNLKLEVAYIIPKGEIKRVVQILHGMCEHKERYYDFMRFLADNKYAVFIHDHRGHGQSCSNLGDFNTTNYKYIIDDAKNVNDFIKQKLPNAKIYMFGHSMGTLVARGFIQENDNMLDKLILCGPPTKNELAPIALTIANFFNLIGMGNETNKFLDKLTFKTYNKRFPNNTWLSKNKENVINYKNDELCGFAFTTNGFINLYKLMINAFKKKQYHVNNSKLKIMLIAGSDD
;
A
#
# COMPACT_ATOMS: atom_id res chain seq x y z
N MET A 1 22.57 -5.02 -4.76
CA MET A 1 22.21 -5.75 -3.52
C MET A 1 21.10 -4.96 -2.82
N ILE A 2 20.06 -5.65 -2.34
CA ILE A 2 18.97 -5.05 -1.54
C ILE A 2 19.49 -4.79 -0.13
N LYS A 3 19.31 -3.58 0.36
CA LYS A 3 19.55 -3.18 1.75
C LYS A 3 18.23 -3.05 2.48
N LYS A 4 18.25 -3.32 3.79
CA LYS A 4 17.08 -3.17 4.68
C LYS A 4 17.44 -2.26 5.85
N GLU A 5 16.54 -1.36 6.20
CA GLU A 5 16.66 -0.47 7.36
C GLU A 5 15.30 -0.28 8.02
N PHE A 6 15.29 -0.06 9.33
CA PHE A 6 14.06 0.34 10.03
C PHE A 6 14.04 1.86 10.19
N ILE A 7 12.87 2.45 9.92
CA ILE A 7 12.57 3.83 10.27
C ILE A 7 11.36 3.86 11.20
N ASN A 8 11.21 4.90 11.97
CA ASN A 8 10.05 5.05 12.85
C ASN A 8 8.94 5.84 12.16
N SER A 9 7.70 5.37 12.31
CA SER A 9 6.52 6.16 11.98
C SER A 9 6.47 7.43 12.84
N SER A 10 6.21 8.58 12.23
CA SER A 10 6.02 9.84 12.95
C SER A 10 4.71 9.89 13.75
N SER A 11 3.76 9.00 13.43
CA SER A 11 2.43 8.97 14.04
C SER A 11 2.42 8.26 15.40
N ASP A 12 3.21 7.18 15.57
CA ASP A 12 3.15 6.32 16.76
C ASP A 12 4.46 5.55 17.07
N ASN A 13 5.57 5.93 16.41
CA ASN A 13 6.87 5.27 16.52
C ASN A 13 6.88 3.78 16.08
N LEU A 14 5.87 3.31 15.34
CA LEU A 14 5.90 1.98 14.74
C LEU A 14 7.17 1.82 13.87
N LYS A 15 7.88 0.71 14.05
CA LYS A 15 9.04 0.39 13.20
C LYS A 15 8.58 -0.10 11.84
N LEU A 16 8.96 0.62 10.79
CA LEU A 16 8.68 0.29 9.40
C LEU A 16 9.95 -0.28 8.77
N GLU A 17 9.92 -1.51 8.29
CA GLU A 17 11.04 -2.08 7.55
C GLU A 17 11.03 -1.58 6.10
N VAL A 18 12.05 -0.82 5.72
CA VAL A 18 12.28 -0.30 4.38
C VAL A 18 13.36 -1.13 3.69
N ALA A 19 13.06 -1.66 2.52
CA ALA A 19 14.05 -2.29 1.63
C ALA A 19 14.36 -1.35 0.46
N TYR A 20 15.63 -1.27 0.04
CA TYR A 20 16.01 -0.40 -1.05
C TYR A 20 17.22 -0.89 -1.85
N ILE A 21 17.30 -0.44 -3.10
CA ILE A 21 18.44 -0.59 -4.00
C ILE A 21 18.84 0.80 -4.49
N ILE A 22 20.10 1.16 -4.31
CA ILE A 22 20.69 2.36 -4.92
C ILE A 22 21.79 1.87 -5.86
N PRO A 23 21.61 1.98 -7.20
CA PRO A 23 22.64 1.65 -8.19
C PRO A 23 23.89 2.50 -8.01
N LYS A 24 25.04 2.01 -8.52
CA LYS A 24 26.27 2.82 -8.55
C LYS A 24 26.15 3.99 -9.54
N GLY A 25 26.79 5.10 -9.22
CA GLY A 25 26.83 6.32 -10.03
C GLY A 25 25.79 7.37 -9.61
N GLU A 26 25.61 8.39 -10.42
CA GLU A 26 24.68 9.49 -10.18
C GLU A 26 23.23 9.00 -10.30
N ILE A 27 22.43 9.18 -9.24
CA ILE A 27 21.03 8.80 -9.22
C ILE A 27 20.15 10.03 -9.46
N LYS A 28 19.48 10.06 -10.61
CA LYS A 28 18.57 11.15 -10.98
C LYS A 28 17.10 10.86 -10.69
N ARG A 29 16.74 9.58 -10.49
CA ARG A 29 15.36 9.11 -10.38
C ARG A 29 15.24 8.01 -9.34
N VAL A 30 14.20 8.10 -8.53
CA VAL A 30 13.85 7.13 -7.49
C VAL A 30 12.42 6.65 -7.70
N VAL A 31 12.16 5.39 -7.46
CA VAL A 31 10.80 4.84 -7.37
C VAL A 31 10.52 4.42 -5.94
N GLN A 32 9.52 5.04 -5.33
CA GLN A 32 8.92 4.58 -4.07
C GLN A 32 7.74 3.66 -4.40
N ILE A 33 7.78 2.41 -3.93
CA ILE A 33 6.73 1.42 -4.17
C ILE A 33 5.86 1.30 -2.93
N LEU A 34 4.53 1.25 -3.14
CA LEU A 34 3.50 0.99 -2.14
C LEU A 34 2.77 -0.30 -2.56
N HIS A 35 2.95 -1.38 -1.79
CA HIS A 35 2.41 -2.70 -2.11
C HIS A 35 0.89 -2.81 -1.85
N GLY A 36 0.27 -3.90 -2.28
CA GLY A 36 -1.15 -4.18 -2.13
C GLY A 36 -1.55 -4.74 -0.76
N MET A 37 -2.83 -5.04 -0.61
CA MET A 37 -3.38 -5.68 0.59
C MET A 37 -2.90 -7.13 0.71
N CYS A 38 -2.64 -7.57 1.94
CA CYS A 38 -2.31 -8.97 2.28
C CYS A 38 -1.13 -9.53 1.49
N GLU A 39 -0.14 -8.70 1.24
CA GLU A 39 1.15 -9.05 0.65
C GLU A 39 2.27 -8.25 1.35
N HIS A 40 3.52 -8.37 0.91
CA HIS A 40 4.66 -7.71 1.53
C HIS A 40 5.71 -7.29 0.49
N LYS A 41 6.68 -6.45 0.93
CA LYS A 41 7.71 -5.84 0.09
C LYS A 41 8.56 -6.82 -0.70
N GLU A 42 8.82 -8.04 -0.18
CA GLU A 42 9.76 -8.97 -0.83
C GLU A 42 9.24 -9.50 -2.16
N ARG A 43 7.91 -9.49 -2.36
CA ARG A 43 7.27 -9.83 -3.64
C ARG A 43 7.66 -8.89 -4.79
N TYR A 44 8.17 -7.72 -4.46
CA TYR A 44 8.60 -6.69 -5.43
C TYR A 44 10.10 -6.71 -5.70
N TYR A 45 10.88 -7.60 -5.09
CA TYR A 45 12.34 -7.59 -5.20
C TYR A 45 12.85 -7.77 -6.63
N ASP A 46 12.21 -8.60 -7.45
CA ASP A 46 12.59 -8.75 -8.86
C ASP A 46 12.27 -7.49 -9.67
N PHE A 47 11.12 -6.85 -9.42
CA PHE A 47 10.78 -5.57 -10.01
C PHE A 47 11.75 -4.47 -9.56
N MET A 48 12.17 -4.46 -8.29
CA MET A 48 13.18 -3.53 -7.81
C MET A 48 14.53 -3.73 -8.52
N ARG A 49 14.96 -4.99 -8.74
CA ARG A 49 16.19 -5.31 -9.49
C ARG A 49 16.09 -4.80 -10.93
N PHE A 50 14.99 -5.10 -11.60
CA PHE A 50 14.73 -4.60 -12.96
C PHE A 50 14.83 -3.07 -13.05
N LEU A 51 14.21 -2.35 -12.13
CA LEU A 51 14.30 -0.89 -12.09
C LEU A 51 15.73 -0.40 -11.79
N ALA A 52 16.43 -1.07 -10.88
CA ALA A 52 17.80 -0.72 -10.52
C ALA A 52 18.78 -0.94 -11.68
N ASP A 53 18.61 -1.99 -12.49
CA ASP A 53 19.37 -2.24 -13.71
C ASP A 53 19.13 -1.13 -14.75
N ASN A 54 17.95 -0.51 -14.70
CA ASN A 54 17.58 0.66 -15.51
C ASN A 54 17.93 2.01 -14.85
N LYS A 55 18.85 2.02 -13.86
CA LYS A 55 19.40 3.20 -13.20
C LYS A 55 18.40 4.00 -12.37
N TYR A 56 17.34 3.35 -11.85
CA TYR A 56 16.48 3.91 -10.82
C TYR A 56 16.97 3.44 -9.45
N ALA A 57 17.05 4.32 -8.46
CA ALA A 57 17.01 3.87 -7.08
C ALA A 57 15.57 3.45 -6.76
N VAL A 58 15.40 2.44 -5.91
CA VAL A 58 14.08 1.89 -5.61
C VAL A 58 13.96 1.66 -4.12
N PHE A 59 12.84 2.09 -3.55
CA PHE A 59 12.51 1.95 -2.14
C PHE A 59 11.12 1.35 -2.00
N ILE A 60 10.96 0.43 -1.07
CA ILE A 60 9.69 -0.15 -0.68
C ILE A 60 9.69 -0.40 0.83
N HIS A 61 8.56 -0.26 1.49
CA HIS A 61 8.40 -0.65 2.89
C HIS A 61 7.23 -1.59 3.03
N ASP A 62 7.22 -2.39 4.09
CA ASP A 62 5.98 -3.06 4.49
C ASP A 62 5.05 -2.04 5.12
N HIS A 63 3.83 -1.97 4.63
CA HIS A 63 2.80 -1.18 5.30
C HIS A 63 2.54 -1.69 6.72
N ARG A 64 2.07 -0.82 7.63
CA ARG A 64 1.60 -1.27 8.94
C ARG A 64 0.58 -2.41 8.80
N GLY A 65 0.65 -3.39 9.68
CA GLY A 65 -0.16 -4.60 9.59
C GLY A 65 0.33 -5.61 8.54
N HIS A 66 1.50 -5.39 7.92
CA HIS A 66 2.05 -6.25 6.87
C HIS A 66 3.53 -6.56 7.12
N GLY A 67 3.97 -7.72 6.62
CA GLY A 67 5.36 -8.15 6.60
C GLY A 67 6.06 -7.98 7.95
N GLN A 68 7.18 -7.24 7.97
CA GLN A 68 7.99 -6.98 9.16
C GLN A 68 7.62 -5.66 9.89
N SER A 69 6.61 -4.94 9.41
CA SER A 69 6.12 -3.70 10.02
C SER A 69 4.90 -3.94 10.95
N CYS A 70 4.78 -5.13 11.52
CA CYS A 70 3.74 -5.48 12.49
C CYS A 70 4.16 -6.64 13.38
N SER A 71 3.53 -6.76 14.54
CA SER A 71 3.61 -7.93 15.42
C SER A 71 2.54 -8.97 15.09
N ASN A 72 1.44 -8.56 14.49
CA ASN A 72 0.31 -9.40 14.08
C ASN A 72 -0.18 -8.97 12.71
N LEU A 73 -0.17 -9.90 11.74
CA LEU A 73 -0.59 -9.63 10.37
C LEU A 73 -2.05 -9.17 10.32
N GLY A 74 -2.30 -8.12 9.54
CA GLY A 74 -3.61 -7.51 9.39
C GLY A 74 -4.01 -6.55 10.50
N ASP A 75 -3.19 -6.40 11.56
CA ASP A 75 -3.41 -5.45 12.63
C ASP A 75 -2.63 -4.14 12.38
N PHE A 76 -3.34 -3.06 12.14
CA PHE A 76 -2.73 -1.75 11.90
C PHE A 76 -2.41 -1.00 13.20
N ASN A 77 -2.72 -1.58 14.38
CA ASN A 77 -2.59 -0.98 15.71
C ASN A 77 -3.30 0.37 15.89
N THR A 78 -4.20 0.72 14.99
CA THR A 78 -4.93 1.98 15.01
C THR A 78 -6.19 1.88 14.15
N THR A 79 -7.18 2.73 14.40
CA THR A 79 -8.30 2.98 13.50
C THR A 79 -8.16 4.29 12.72
N ASN A 80 -7.01 4.98 12.85
CA ASN A 80 -6.71 6.21 12.12
C ASN A 80 -5.99 5.91 10.81
N TYR A 81 -6.74 5.87 9.71
CA TYR A 81 -6.22 5.59 8.37
C TYR A 81 -5.14 6.58 7.87
N LYS A 82 -5.00 7.74 8.50
CA LYS A 82 -3.95 8.70 8.13
C LYS A 82 -2.56 8.16 8.46
N TYR A 83 -2.42 7.30 9.46
CA TYR A 83 -1.12 6.75 9.87
C TYR A 83 -0.43 5.99 8.75
N ILE A 84 -1.14 5.20 7.92
CA ILE A 84 -0.52 4.51 6.78
C ILE A 84 -0.09 5.48 5.67
N ILE A 85 -0.76 6.64 5.55
CA ILE A 85 -0.39 7.72 4.62
C ILE A 85 0.86 8.43 5.15
N ASP A 86 0.89 8.72 6.46
CA ASP A 86 2.05 9.33 7.13
C ASP A 86 3.28 8.39 7.06
N ASP A 87 3.09 7.08 7.18
CA ASP A 87 4.17 6.10 6.99
C ASP A 87 4.76 6.20 5.58
N ALA A 88 3.92 6.29 4.55
CA ALA A 88 4.38 6.49 3.18
C ALA A 88 5.15 7.82 3.01
N LYS A 89 4.73 8.88 3.75
CA LYS A 89 5.44 10.16 3.80
C LYS A 89 6.79 10.02 4.51
N ASN A 90 6.86 9.32 5.64
CA ASN A 90 8.12 9.10 6.35
C ASN A 90 9.15 8.37 5.46
N VAL A 91 8.71 7.40 4.66
CA VAL A 91 9.57 6.75 3.66
C VAL A 91 9.99 7.72 2.55
N ASN A 92 9.11 8.62 2.10
CA ASN A 92 9.45 9.66 1.12
C ASN A 92 10.51 10.62 1.68
N ASP A 93 10.35 11.07 2.93
CA ASP A 93 11.33 11.91 3.63
C ASP A 93 12.68 11.19 3.78
N PHE A 94 12.67 9.90 4.11
CA PHE A 94 13.89 9.08 4.17
C PHE A 94 14.57 8.97 2.80
N ILE A 95 13.83 8.84 1.71
CA ILE A 95 14.36 8.89 0.34
C ILE A 95 15.05 10.24 0.08
N LYS A 96 14.38 11.35 0.43
CA LYS A 96 14.94 12.71 0.26
C LYS A 96 16.22 12.91 1.05
N GLN A 97 16.34 12.36 2.27
CA GLN A 97 17.57 12.41 3.04
C GLN A 97 18.73 11.66 2.36
N LYS A 98 18.44 10.47 1.79
CA LYS A 98 19.47 9.67 1.11
C LYS A 98 19.82 10.21 -0.29
N LEU A 99 18.88 10.79 -1.00
CA LEU A 99 18.99 11.20 -2.40
C LEU A 99 18.29 12.57 -2.65
N PRO A 100 18.82 13.68 -2.09
CA PRO A 100 18.12 14.97 -2.03
C PRO A 100 17.82 15.57 -3.41
N ASN A 101 18.62 15.27 -4.43
CA ASN A 101 18.48 15.83 -5.78
C ASN A 101 17.73 14.92 -6.76
N ALA A 102 17.33 13.73 -6.33
CA ALA A 102 16.65 12.81 -7.22
C ALA A 102 15.15 13.13 -7.34
N LYS A 103 14.62 12.95 -8.55
CA LYS A 103 13.18 13.01 -8.82
C LYS A 103 12.49 11.77 -8.23
N ILE A 104 11.42 11.97 -7.47
CA ILE A 104 10.69 10.86 -6.85
C ILE A 104 9.45 10.52 -7.68
N TYR A 105 9.37 9.26 -8.08
CA TYR A 105 8.22 8.64 -8.69
C TYR A 105 7.59 7.68 -7.69
N MET A 106 6.28 7.75 -7.52
CA MET A 106 5.56 6.82 -6.64
C MET A 106 4.80 5.80 -7.49
N PHE A 107 4.92 4.53 -7.13
CA PHE A 107 4.19 3.42 -7.72
C PHE A 107 3.33 2.77 -6.64
N GLY A 108 2.02 2.82 -6.78
CA GLY A 108 1.08 2.11 -5.90
C GLY A 108 0.43 0.94 -6.63
N HIS A 109 0.30 -0.19 -5.95
CA HIS A 109 -0.44 -1.35 -6.44
C HIS A 109 -1.66 -1.63 -5.56
N SER A 110 -2.84 -1.83 -6.14
CA SER A 110 -4.07 -2.20 -5.43
C SER A 110 -4.32 -1.29 -4.21
N MET A 111 -4.31 -1.79 -2.97
CA MET A 111 -4.43 -0.99 -1.74
C MET A 111 -3.39 0.14 -1.70
N GLY A 112 -2.15 -0.10 -2.16
CA GLY A 112 -1.12 0.93 -2.24
C GLY A 112 -1.52 2.13 -3.11
N THR A 113 -2.45 1.96 -4.07
CA THR A 113 -3.00 3.09 -4.83
C THR A 113 -3.93 3.96 -3.99
N LEU A 114 -4.63 3.40 -3.00
CA LEU A 114 -5.45 4.16 -2.05
C LEU A 114 -4.56 5.00 -1.12
N VAL A 115 -3.45 4.42 -0.66
CA VAL A 115 -2.43 5.13 0.12
C VAL A 115 -1.82 6.26 -0.70
N ALA A 116 -1.40 5.97 -1.95
CA ALA A 116 -0.83 6.98 -2.86
C ALA A 116 -1.82 8.12 -3.14
N ARG A 117 -3.10 7.82 -3.32
CA ARG A 117 -4.15 8.83 -3.52
C ARG A 117 -4.37 9.67 -2.25
N GLY A 118 -4.31 9.05 -1.07
CA GLY A 118 -4.31 9.79 0.20
C GLY A 118 -3.07 10.67 0.35
N PHE A 119 -1.90 10.17 -0.04
CA PHE A 119 -0.64 10.91 0.01
C PHE A 119 -0.69 12.21 -0.82
N ILE A 120 -1.16 12.13 -2.07
CA ILE A 120 -1.20 13.31 -2.97
C ILE A 120 -2.29 14.33 -2.60
N GLN A 121 -3.16 14.05 -1.63
CA GLN A 121 -4.13 15.02 -1.16
C GLN A 121 -3.46 16.26 -0.52
N GLU A 122 -2.32 16.04 0.14
CA GLU A 122 -1.59 17.08 0.88
C GLU A 122 -0.11 17.19 0.44
N ASN A 123 0.45 16.15 -0.23
CA ASN A 123 1.89 16.00 -0.49
C ASN A 123 2.21 15.81 -1.99
N ASP A 124 1.37 16.27 -2.90
CA ASP A 124 1.57 16.10 -4.35
C ASP A 124 2.86 16.78 -4.87
N ASN A 125 3.31 17.84 -4.20
CA ASN A 125 4.56 18.55 -4.48
C ASN A 125 5.84 17.76 -4.11
N MET A 126 5.72 16.66 -3.38
CA MET A 126 6.83 15.77 -3.07
C MET A 126 7.12 14.77 -4.20
N LEU A 127 6.27 14.71 -5.23
CA LEU A 127 6.37 13.75 -6.33
C LEU A 127 6.53 14.44 -7.69
N ASP A 128 7.31 13.81 -8.58
CA ASP A 128 7.40 14.18 -9.98
C ASP A 128 6.45 13.36 -10.87
N LYS A 129 6.18 12.11 -10.50
CA LYS A 129 5.23 11.22 -11.20
C LYS A 129 4.55 10.26 -10.22
N LEU A 130 3.33 9.87 -10.58
CA LEU A 130 2.54 8.88 -9.85
C LEU A 130 2.05 7.80 -10.82
N ILE A 131 2.21 6.53 -10.46
CA ILE A 131 1.69 5.38 -11.19
C ILE A 131 0.76 4.62 -10.26
N LEU A 132 -0.49 4.43 -10.69
CA LEU A 132 -1.53 3.69 -9.97
C LEU A 132 -1.84 2.41 -10.77
N CYS A 133 -1.41 1.26 -10.25
CA CYS A 133 -1.57 -0.05 -10.87
C CYS A 133 -2.69 -0.84 -10.18
N GLY A 134 -3.72 -1.27 -10.93
CA GLY A 134 -4.90 -1.96 -10.40
C GLY A 134 -5.63 -1.14 -9.34
N PRO A 135 -5.96 0.15 -9.58
CA PRO A 135 -6.57 0.98 -8.56
C PRO A 135 -8.01 0.52 -8.29
N PRO A 136 -8.39 0.25 -7.02
CA PRO A 136 -9.77 -0.05 -6.68
C PRO A 136 -10.72 1.07 -7.11
N THR A 137 -11.87 0.67 -7.65
CA THR A 137 -12.95 1.59 -8.01
C THR A 137 -13.71 2.06 -6.77
N LYS A 138 -14.55 3.09 -6.94
CA LYS A 138 -15.43 3.55 -5.87
C LYS A 138 -16.38 2.42 -5.44
N ASN A 139 -16.36 2.11 -4.16
CA ASN A 139 -17.27 1.12 -3.58
C ASN A 139 -18.34 1.85 -2.76
N GLU A 140 -19.56 1.88 -3.27
CA GLU A 140 -20.70 2.54 -2.63
C GLU A 140 -21.13 1.84 -1.31
N LEU A 141 -20.74 0.61 -1.11
CA LEU A 141 -21.01 -0.14 0.11
C LEU A 141 -19.93 0.07 1.20
N ALA A 142 -18.82 0.72 0.88
CA ALA A 142 -17.74 0.95 1.84
C ALA A 142 -18.20 1.71 3.11
N PRO A 143 -19.09 2.71 3.06
CA PRO A 143 -19.62 3.36 4.28
C PRO A 143 -20.41 2.41 5.17
N ILE A 144 -21.21 1.52 4.57
CA ILE A 144 -21.99 0.51 5.32
C ILE A 144 -21.02 -0.50 5.98
N ALA A 145 -20.06 -1.00 5.20
CA ALA A 145 -19.03 -1.91 5.71
C ALA A 145 -18.21 -1.27 6.85
N LEU A 146 -17.89 0.02 6.76
CA LEU A 146 -17.24 0.79 7.82
C LEU A 146 -18.10 0.86 9.09
N THR A 147 -19.41 1.08 8.96
CA THR A 147 -20.32 1.11 10.10
C THR A 147 -20.34 -0.24 10.82
N ILE A 148 -20.40 -1.33 10.07
CA ILE A 148 -20.36 -2.71 10.63
C ILE A 148 -19.00 -2.95 11.32
N ALA A 149 -17.88 -2.56 10.71
CA ALA A 149 -16.56 -2.71 11.29
C ALA A 149 -16.41 -1.90 12.58
N ASN A 150 -16.93 -0.67 12.63
CA ASN A 150 -16.93 0.15 13.84
C ASN A 150 -17.77 -0.49 14.97
N PHE A 151 -18.87 -1.16 14.64
CA PHE A 151 -19.64 -1.91 15.63
C PHE A 151 -18.83 -3.05 16.25
N PHE A 152 -18.13 -3.85 15.42
CA PHE A 152 -17.23 -4.89 15.95
C PHE A 152 -16.13 -4.30 16.82
N ASN A 153 -15.55 -3.17 16.43
CA ASN A 153 -14.54 -2.48 17.23
C ASN A 153 -15.10 -1.98 18.58
N LEU A 154 -16.34 -1.48 18.60
CA LEU A 154 -17.01 -0.98 19.81
C LEU A 154 -17.25 -2.10 20.85
N ILE A 155 -17.54 -3.32 20.39
CA ILE A 155 -17.74 -4.48 21.26
C ILE A 155 -16.43 -5.20 21.64
N GLY A 156 -15.28 -4.56 21.44
CA GLY A 156 -13.97 -5.05 21.88
C GLY A 156 -13.24 -5.96 20.89
N MET A 157 -13.75 -6.18 19.66
CA MET A 157 -13.15 -7.06 18.66
C MET A 157 -12.18 -6.32 17.72
N GLY A 158 -11.63 -5.20 18.13
CA GLY A 158 -10.80 -4.32 17.28
C GLY A 158 -9.56 -5.02 16.73
N ASN A 159 -8.85 -5.77 17.57
CA ASN A 159 -7.57 -6.41 17.23
C ASN A 159 -7.72 -7.88 16.80
N GLU A 160 -8.94 -8.37 16.71
CA GLU A 160 -9.21 -9.74 16.28
C GLU A 160 -9.37 -9.83 14.78
N THR A 161 -8.85 -10.92 14.17
CA THR A 161 -9.05 -11.25 12.76
C THR A 161 -10.54 -11.38 12.45
N ASN A 162 -11.04 -10.61 11.50
CA ASN A 162 -12.46 -10.55 11.19
C ASN A 162 -12.81 -11.24 9.87
N LYS A 163 -13.03 -12.56 9.93
CA LYS A 163 -13.40 -13.39 8.77
C LYS A 163 -14.75 -12.99 8.13
N PHE A 164 -15.65 -12.36 8.89
CA PHE A 164 -16.91 -11.88 8.35
C PHE A 164 -16.69 -10.68 7.42
N LEU A 165 -15.90 -9.70 7.86
CA LEU A 165 -15.55 -8.54 7.03
C LEU A 165 -14.71 -8.94 5.83
N ASP A 166 -13.81 -9.92 5.99
CA ASP A 166 -13.02 -10.49 4.90
C ASP A 166 -13.93 -11.09 3.82
N LYS A 167 -14.85 -11.96 4.21
CA LYS A 167 -15.83 -12.56 3.29
C LYS A 167 -16.70 -11.50 2.62
N LEU A 168 -17.13 -10.47 3.36
CA LEU A 168 -17.93 -9.37 2.82
C LEU A 168 -17.16 -8.58 1.76
N THR A 169 -15.88 -8.29 2.03
CA THR A 169 -15.02 -7.50 1.15
C THR A 169 -14.70 -8.23 -0.16
N PHE A 170 -14.39 -9.53 -0.08
CA PHE A 170 -13.92 -10.31 -1.24
C PHE A 170 -15.01 -11.20 -1.87
N LYS A 171 -16.24 -11.19 -1.37
CA LYS A 171 -17.32 -12.08 -1.83
C LYS A 171 -17.51 -12.05 -3.35
N THR A 172 -17.51 -10.88 -3.96
CA THR A 172 -17.72 -10.71 -5.39
C THR A 172 -16.55 -11.23 -6.21
N TYR A 173 -15.33 -10.89 -5.78
CA TYR A 173 -14.11 -11.35 -6.44
C TYR A 173 -13.98 -12.87 -6.35
N ASN A 174 -14.15 -13.45 -5.17
CA ASN A 174 -14.03 -14.89 -4.95
C ASN A 174 -15.14 -15.69 -5.66
N LYS A 175 -16.32 -15.11 -5.89
CA LYS A 175 -17.38 -15.72 -6.68
C LYS A 175 -17.04 -15.76 -8.17
N ARG A 176 -16.44 -14.67 -8.70
CA ARG A 176 -16.06 -14.57 -10.12
C ARG A 176 -14.78 -15.32 -10.43
N PHE A 177 -13.81 -15.30 -9.49
CA PHE A 177 -12.49 -15.89 -9.65
C PHE A 177 -12.14 -16.76 -8.43
N PRO A 178 -12.58 -18.02 -8.40
CA PRO A 178 -12.34 -18.91 -7.27
C PRO A 178 -10.83 -19.16 -7.06
N ASN A 179 -10.45 -19.50 -5.84
CA ASN A 179 -9.06 -19.80 -5.46
C ASN A 179 -8.07 -18.65 -5.67
N ASN A 180 -8.50 -17.39 -5.50
CA ASN A 180 -7.67 -16.19 -5.66
C ASN A 180 -7.06 -16.04 -7.05
N THR A 181 -7.66 -16.62 -8.09
CA THR A 181 -7.15 -16.52 -9.47
C THR A 181 -7.29 -15.11 -10.06
N TRP A 182 -7.99 -14.22 -9.37
CA TRP A 182 -8.04 -12.79 -9.69
C TRP A 182 -6.71 -12.06 -9.46
N LEU A 183 -5.79 -12.63 -8.64
CA LEU A 183 -4.50 -12.00 -8.34
C LEU A 183 -3.57 -11.93 -9.55
N SER A 184 -3.56 -12.96 -10.39
CA SER A 184 -2.68 -13.03 -11.56
C SER A 184 -3.13 -14.11 -12.54
N LYS A 185 -2.96 -13.86 -13.85
CA LYS A 185 -3.07 -14.91 -14.88
C LYS A 185 -1.89 -15.89 -14.85
N ASN A 186 -0.75 -15.46 -14.31
CA ASN A 186 0.41 -16.36 -14.11
C ASN A 186 0.15 -17.26 -12.90
N LYS A 187 0.01 -18.57 -13.18
CA LYS A 187 -0.26 -19.60 -12.16
C LYS A 187 0.83 -19.70 -11.09
N GLU A 188 2.09 -19.50 -11.47
CA GLU A 188 3.21 -19.51 -10.55
C GLU A 188 3.10 -18.38 -9.52
N ASN A 189 2.74 -17.16 -9.94
CA ASN A 189 2.50 -16.05 -9.02
C ASN A 189 1.37 -16.36 -8.03
N VAL A 190 0.31 -17.05 -8.47
CA VAL A 190 -0.80 -17.44 -7.60
C VAL A 190 -0.34 -18.53 -6.59
N ILE A 191 0.47 -19.49 -7.03
CA ILE A 191 1.02 -20.54 -6.16
C ILE A 191 1.96 -19.91 -5.13
N ASN A 192 2.89 -19.06 -5.56
CA ASN A 192 3.82 -18.38 -4.68
C ASN A 192 3.10 -17.53 -3.62
N TYR A 193 2.05 -16.80 -4.03
CA TYR A 193 1.22 -16.04 -3.09
C TYR A 193 0.53 -16.92 -2.04
N LYS A 194 0.02 -18.09 -2.44
CA LYS A 194 -0.68 -19.02 -1.52
C LYS A 194 0.25 -19.71 -0.54
N ASN A 195 1.50 -19.96 -0.95
CA ASN A 195 2.50 -20.66 -0.15
C ASN A 195 3.30 -19.70 0.75
N ASP A 196 3.10 -18.41 0.63
CA ASP A 196 3.80 -17.39 1.41
C ASP A 196 2.99 -17.05 2.67
N GLU A 197 3.58 -17.33 3.84
CA GLU A 197 2.94 -17.10 5.15
C GLU A 197 2.66 -15.60 5.43
N LEU A 198 3.36 -14.71 4.75
CA LEU A 198 3.16 -13.27 4.84
C LEU A 198 2.12 -12.75 3.84
N CYS A 199 1.44 -13.65 3.11
CA CYS A 199 0.43 -13.33 2.11
C CYS A 199 -0.92 -13.97 2.44
N GLY A 200 -2.01 -13.40 1.89
CA GLY A 200 -3.34 -14.02 1.94
C GLY A 200 -4.00 -14.07 3.31
N PHE A 201 -3.47 -13.38 4.31
CA PHE A 201 -4.06 -13.29 5.64
C PHE A 201 -5.31 -12.38 5.65
N ALA A 202 -6.23 -12.63 6.55
CA ALA A 202 -7.37 -11.75 6.77
C ALA A 202 -6.98 -10.60 7.73
N PHE A 203 -7.50 -9.40 7.48
CA PHE A 203 -7.28 -8.27 8.38
C PHE A 203 -8.02 -8.44 9.71
N THR A 204 -7.50 -7.80 10.75
CA THR A 204 -8.26 -7.53 11.97
C THR A 204 -9.37 -6.52 11.71
N THR A 205 -10.27 -6.34 12.66
CA THR A 205 -11.33 -5.34 12.55
C THR A 205 -10.76 -3.93 12.35
N ASN A 206 -9.70 -3.55 13.07
CA ASN A 206 -9.06 -2.24 12.87
C ASN A 206 -8.41 -2.11 11.47
N GLY A 207 -7.84 -3.19 10.94
CA GLY A 207 -7.31 -3.22 9.58
C GLY A 207 -8.40 -2.96 8.53
N PHE A 208 -9.58 -3.60 8.67
CA PHE A 208 -10.73 -3.32 7.78
C PHE A 208 -11.27 -1.90 7.94
N ILE A 209 -11.33 -1.35 9.16
CA ILE A 209 -11.72 0.05 9.38
C ILE A 209 -10.80 0.99 8.59
N ASN A 210 -9.48 0.77 8.65
CA ASN A 210 -8.52 1.58 7.90
C ASN A 210 -8.71 1.41 6.39
N LEU A 211 -8.87 0.19 5.89
CA LEU A 211 -9.12 -0.09 4.47
C LEU A 211 -10.35 0.66 3.97
N TYR A 212 -11.50 0.54 4.65
CA TYR A 212 -12.73 1.22 4.24
C TYR A 212 -12.61 2.74 4.31
N LYS A 213 -11.93 3.27 5.32
CA LYS A 213 -11.64 4.71 5.42
C LYS A 213 -10.75 5.19 4.27
N LEU A 214 -9.71 4.43 3.89
CA LEU A 214 -8.87 4.73 2.72
C LEU A 214 -9.69 4.70 1.42
N MET A 215 -10.55 3.67 1.23
CA MET A 215 -11.44 3.58 0.07
C MET A 215 -12.35 4.80 -0.04
N ILE A 216 -12.98 5.20 1.06
CA ILE A 216 -13.86 6.39 1.09
C ILE A 216 -13.05 7.66 0.83
N ASN A 217 -11.89 7.79 1.49
CA ASN A 217 -11.03 8.98 1.40
C ASN A 217 -10.53 9.23 -0.02
N ALA A 218 -10.11 8.18 -0.72
CA ALA A 218 -9.56 8.26 -2.08
C ALA A 218 -10.51 8.91 -3.10
N PHE A 219 -11.81 8.99 -2.82
CA PHE A 219 -12.83 9.61 -3.70
C PHE A 219 -13.38 10.93 -3.17
N LYS A 220 -12.87 11.46 -2.06
CA LYS A 220 -13.27 12.76 -1.52
C LYS A 220 -12.57 13.90 -2.26
N LYS A 221 -13.16 14.41 -3.34
CA LYS A 221 -12.59 15.47 -4.18
C LYS A 221 -12.13 16.71 -3.40
N LYS A 222 -12.88 17.13 -2.37
CA LYS A 222 -12.57 18.32 -1.55
C LYS A 222 -11.28 18.21 -0.72
N GLN A 223 -10.68 17.04 -0.61
CA GLN A 223 -9.44 16.83 0.17
C GLN A 223 -8.18 16.93 -0.69
N TYR A 224 -8.31 17.04 -2.03
CA TYR A 224 -7.17 17.21 -2.91
C TYR A 224 -6.78 18.69 -3.00
N HIS A 225 -5.65 19.04 -2.38
CA HIS A 225 -5.04 20.37 -2.47
C HIS A 225 -3.94 20.31 -3.54
N VAL A 226 -4.21 20.90 -4.72
CA VAL A 226 -3.27 20.81 -5.85
C VAL A 226 -2.16 21.85 -5.65
N ASN A 227 -0.99 21.41 -5.15
CA ASN A 227 0.24 22.20 -5.01
C ASN A 227 1.19 21.96 -6.20
N ASN A 228 1.07 20.81 -6.89
CA ASN A 228 1.85 20.46 -8.08
C ASN A 228 0.94 20.20 -9.28
N SER A 229 0.56 21.25 -10.00
CA SER A 229 -0.25 21.14 -11.23
C SER A 229 0.45 20.42 -12.39
N LYS A 230 1.75 20.13 -12.26
CA LYS A 230 2.56 19.43 -13.27
C LYS A 230 2.74 17.94 -12.94
N LEU A 231 2.20 17.43 -11.83
CA LEU A 231 2.27 16.02 -11.45
C LEU A 231 1.61 15.17 -12.54
N LYS A 232 2.42 14.31 -13.15
CA LYS A 232 1.92 13.35 -14.16
C LYS A 232 1.44 12.10 -13.46
N ILE A 233 0.18 11.73 -13.70
CA ILE A 233 -0.44 10.53 -13.12
C ILE A 233 -0.76 9.56 -14.24
N MET A 234 -0.32 8.30 -14.08
CA MET A 234 -0.61 7.19 -14.97
C MET A 234 -1.45 6.15 -14.23
N LEU A 235 -2.54 5.71 -14.85
CA LEU A 235 -3.35 4.59 -14.36
C LEU A 235 -3.10 3.37 -15.26
N ILE A 236 -2.86 2.22 -14.64
CA ILE A 236 -2.67 0.94 -15.32
C ILE A 236 -3.63 -0.05 -14.70
N ALA A 237 -4.41 -0.73 -15.53
CA ALA A 237 -5.29 -1.81 -15.10
C ALA A 237 -5.21 -2.95 -16.14
N GLY A 238 -5.52 -4.17 -15.73
CA GLY A 238 -5.68 -5.28 -16.66
C GLY A 238 -6.96 -5.11 -17.50
N SER A 239 -7.01 -5.76 -18.67
CA SER A 239 -8.21 -5.73 -19.52
C SER A 239 -9.42 -6.39 -18.87
N ASP A 240 -9.20 -7.24 -17.87
CA ASP A 240 -10.22 -8.00 -17.17
C ASP A 240 -10.47 -7.47 -15.73
N ASP A 241 -9.82 -6.36 -15.33
CA ASP A 241 -9.98 -5.70 -14.03
C ASP A 241 -11.32 -4.96 -13.90
#